data_a5c1e1d33c0651c4001528de75cc4003
#
_entry.id   a5c1e1d33c0651c4001528de75cc4003
#
_cell.length_a   1.000
_cell.length_b   1.000
_cell.length_c   1.000
_cell.angle_alpha   90.00
_cell.angle_beta   90.00
_cell.angle_gamma   90.00
#
_symmetry.space_group_name_H-M   'P 1'
#
loop_
_entity.id
_entity.type
_entity.pdbx_description
1 polymer ?
#
loop_
_entity_poly.entity_id
_entity_poly.type
_entity_poly.pdbx_seq_one_letter_code
_entity_poly.pdbx_strand_id
1 'polypeptide(L)'
;MPLNAITVEPEQAARHCIIWLHGLGAGPEDFVPLAKQLKLPTEAAVRFIFPAAPERAVTVNAGYFMPAWYDILAFSPQRKINQQHLEQVSQDIGQIIEQQLAQGIPSENIILAGFSQGGAVAYHCALNLKHGLGGLLCMSTYLVSESLPKQPLQANTPILIQHGRQDDVVAPSLGEQAYQQLSALGYQAEFSLFDMAHSVSPSQIKAIKAWLSARLN
;
A
#
# COMPACT_ATOMS: atom_id res chain seq x y z
N MET A 1 -3.25 -19.61 -4.15
CA MET A 1 -3.26 -20.01 -2.72
C MET A 1 -3.32 -18.73 -1.91
N PRO A 2 -4.03 -18.69 -0.77
CA PRO A 2 -4.05 -17.47 0.04
C PRO A 2 -2.62 -17.09 0.46
N LEU A 3 -2.34 -15.79 0.48
CA LEU A 3 -1.05 -15.27 0.95
C LEU A 3 -0.89 -15.56 2.46
N ASN A 4 0.29 -15.97 2.87
CA ASN A 4 0.64 -15.98 4.29
C ASN A 4 0.63 -14.54 4.79
N ALA A 5 0.21 -14.33 6.05
CA ALA A 5 0.18 -13.01 6.64
C ALA A 5 0.46 -13.06 8.15
N ILE A 6 1.10 -12.03 8.67
CA ILE A 6 1.14 -11.77 10.11
C ILE A 6 -0.04 -10.87 10.43
N THR A 7 -0.84 -11.27 11.42
CA THR A 7 -1.96 -10.47 11.90
C THR A 7 -1.69 -10.00 13.33
N VAL A 8 -1.92 -8.71 13.57
CA VAL A 8 -1.90 -8.12 14.91
C VAL A 8 -3.33 -7.75 15.25
N GLU A 9 -3.91 -8.50 16.18
CA GLU A 9 -5.29 -8.30 16.62
C GLU A 9 -5.37 -7.23 17.71
N PRO A 10 -6.44 -6.42 17.74
CA PRO A 10 -6.75 -5.58 18.86
C PRO A 10 -7.28 -6.43 20.04
N GLU A 11 -7.29 -5.85 21.27
CA GLU A 11 -7.84 -6.52 22.45
C GLU A 11 -9.36 -6.77 22.36
N GLN A 12 -10.06 -5.95 21.61
CA GLN A 12 -11.51 -6.04 21.37
C GLN A 12 -11.78 -6.58 19.98
N ALA A 13 -13.05 -6.89 19.67
CA ALA A 13 -13.47 -7.23 18.31
C ALA A 13 -13.06 -6.13 17.34
N ALA A 14 -12.36 -6.50 16.25
CA ALA A 14 -11.84 -5.54 15.29
C ALA A 14 -12.99 -4.74 14.61
N ARG A 15 -12.88 -3.43 14.62
CA ARG A 15 -13.80 -2.50 13.96
C ARG A 15 -13.20 -1.89 12.70
N HIS A 16 -11.87 -1.84 12.65
CA HIS A 16 -11.09 -1.33 11.51
C HIS A 16 -10.03 -2.36 11.12
N CYS A 17 -9.61 -2.31 9.87
CA CYS A 17 -8.51 -3.14 9.37
C CYS A 17 -7.52 -2.29 8.57
N ILE A 18 -6.23 -2.46 8.83
CA ILE A 18 -5.16 -1.88 8.03
C ILE A 18 -4.36 -3.04 7.42
N ILE A 19 -4.41 -3.17 6.09
CA ILE A 19 -3.63 -4.15 5.33
C ILE A 19 -2.37 -3.42 4.84
N TRP A 20 -1.18 -3.91 5.21
CA TRP A 20 0.09 -3.23 4.95
C TRP A 20 1.04 -4.07 4.14
N LEU A 21 1.38 -3.60 2.93
CA LEU A 21 2.22 -4.30 1.97
C LEU A 21 3.67 -3.80 2.05
N HIS A 22 4.61 -4.72 2.24
CA HIS A 22 6.05 -4.43 2.33
C HIS A 22 6.68 -4.19 0.96
N GLY A 23 7.94 -3.71 0.93
CA GLY A 23 8.73 -3.51 -0.28
C GLY A 23 9.33 -4.79 -0.84
N LEU A 24 9.96 -4.68 -2.03
CA LEU A 24 10.71 -5.76 -2.68
C LEU A 24 11.83 -6.28 -1.77
N GLY A 25 11.95 -7.59 -1.63
CA GLY A 25 12.99 -8.26 -0.83
C GLY A 25 12.80 -8.14 0.68
N ALA A 26 11.77 -7.42 1.13
CA ALA A 26 11.39 -7.29 2.53
C ALA A 26 10.39 -8.39 2.93
N GLY A 27 9.99 -8.39 4.21
CA GLY A 27 8.98 -9.30 4.75
C GLY A 27 7.92 -8.57 5.56
N PRO A 28 6.84 -9.27 5.94
CA PRO A 28 5.80 -8.71 6.82
C PRO A 28 6.37 -8.24 8.17
N GLU A 29 7.44 -8.87 8.67
CA GLU A 29 8.09 -8.58 9.94
C GLU A 29 8.65 -7.16 10.02
N ASP A 30 9.04 -6.58 8.87
CA ASP A 30 9.64 -5.26 8.79
C ASP A 30 8.64 -4.15 9.20
N PHE A 31 7.36 -4.39 8.98
CA PHE A 31 6.30 -3.41 9.29
C PHE A 31 5.48 -3.74 10.55
N VAL A 32 5.56 -4.95 11.10
CA VAL A 32 4.87 -5.31 12.36
C VAL A 32 5.20 -4.35 13.51
N PRO A 33 6.46 -3.91 13.73
CA PRO A 33 6.78 -2.94 14.78
C PRO A 33 6.06 -1.59 14.61
N LEU A 34 5.71 -1.21 13.37
CA LEU A 34 5.02 0.05 13.07
C LEU A 34 3.62 0.08 13.66
N ALA A 35 2.89 -1.05 13.70
CA ALA A 35 1.58 -1.14 14.35
C ALA A 35 1.63 -0.65 15.81
N LYS A 36 2.70 -1.01 16.54
CA LYS A 36 2.93 -0.55 17.91
C LYS A 36 3.38 0.91 17.98
N GLN A 37 4.23 1.34 17.02
CA GLN A 37 4.77 2.71 16.98
C GLN A 37 3.69 3.75 16.66
N LEU A 38 2.70 3.40 15.86
CA LEU A 38 1.58 4.27 15.51
C LEU A 38 0.76 4.67 16.75
N LYS A 39 0.71 3.82 17.80
CA LYS A 39 -0.05 4.12 19.03
C LYS A 39 -1.44 4.67 18.71
N LEU A 40 -2.17 3.97 17.86
CA LEU A 40 -3.55 4.32 17.52
C LEU A 40 -4.45 4.16 18.75
N PRO A 41 -5.58 4.89 18.83
CA PRO A 41 -6.51 4.75 19.94
C PRO A 41 -6.99 3.30 20.11
N THR A 42 -6.97 2.76 21.33
CA THR A 42 -7.39 1.37 21.61
C THR A 42 -8.86 1.15 21.25
N GLU A 43 -9.69 2.17 21.43
CA GLU A 43 -11.11 2.17 21.10
C GLU A 43 -11.39 2.08 19.59
N ALA A 44 -10.42 2.41 18.75
CA ALA A 44 -10.53 2.20 17.31
C ALA A 44 -10.50 0.71 16.93
N ALA A 45 -10.02 -0.16 17.83
CA ALA A 45 -10.00 -1.61 17.66
C ALA A 45 -9.46 -2.03 16.26
N VAL A 46 -8.22 -1.63 15.97
CA VAL A 46 -7.61 -1.81 14.64
C VAL A 46 -6.91 -3.14 14.54
N ARG A 47 -7.35 -3.97 13.60
CA ARG A 47 -6.60 -5.15 13.14
C ARG A 47 -5.56 -4.72 12.11
N PHE A 48 -4.32 -5.16 12.26
CA PHE A 48 -3.31 -5.03 11.23
C PHE A 48 -3.07 -6.38 10.56
N ILE A 49 -3.01 -6.38 9.22
CA ILE A 49 -2.66 -7.55 8.43
C ILE A 49 -1.44 -7.19 7.58
N PHE A 50 -0.37 -7.97 7.71
CA PHE A 50 0.87 -7.82 6.95
C PHE A 50 1.05 -9.07 6.09
N PRO A 51 0.57 -9.06 4.84
CA PRO A 51 0.75 -10.18 3.92
C PRO A 51 2.21 -10.32 3.49
N ALA A 52 2.66 -11.55 3.29
CA ALA A 52 3.96 -11.87 2.73
C ALA A 52 3.87 -11.98 1.21
N ALA A 53 4.76 -11.29 0.49
CA ALA A 53 4.89 -11.48 -0.94
C ALA A 53 5.41 -12.90 -1.26
N PRO A 54 4.99 -13.51 -2.38
CA PRO A 54 5.56 -14.79 -2.80
C PRO A 54 7.04 -14.64 -3.17
N GLU A 55 7.80 -15.70 -2.94
CA GLU A 55 9.17 -15.83 -3.42
C GLU A 55 9.17 -15.99 -4.95
N ARG A 56 9.94 -15.16 -5.66
CA ARG A 56 10.10 -15.26 -7.10
C ARG A 56 11.44 -14.71 -7.59
N ALA A 57 11.87 -15.16 -8.76
CA ALA A 57 13.02 -14.58 -9.45
C ALA A 57 12.70 -13.14 -9.88
N VAL A 58 13.61 -12.20 -9.60
CA VAL A 58 13.49 -10.80 -9.98
C VAL A 58 14.51 -10.47 -11.06
N THR A 59 14.03 -10.20 -12.27
CA THR A 59 14.86 -10.05 -13.48
C THR A 59 15.90 -8.94 -13.33
N VAL A 60 15.52 -7.76 -12.85
CA VAL A 60 16.45 -6.63 -12.65
C VAL A 60 17.49 -6.89 -11.56
N ASN A 61 17.26 -7.87 -10.70
CA ASN A 61 18.20 -8.34 -9.68
C ASN A 61 18.90 -9.63 -10.11
N ALA A 62 19.28 -9.73 -11.39
CA ALA A 62 19.97 -10.89 -11.98
C ALA A 62 19.25 -12.24 -11.76
N GLY A 63 17.94 -12.23 -11.62
CA GLY A 63 17.13 -13.44 -11.41
C GLY A 63 17.20 -14.02 -9.99
N TYR A 64 17.76 -13.30 -9.00
CA TYR A 64 17.74 -13.76 -7.62
C TYR A 64 16.33 -13.95 -7.10
N PHE A 65 16.11 -15.05 -6.39
CA PHE A 65 14.84 -15.33 -5.71
C PHE A 65 14.74 -14.49 -4.43
N MET A 66 13.63 -13.78 -4.29
CA MET A 66 13.34 -12.98 -3.10
C MET A 66 11.83 -12.74 -2.99
N PRO A 67 11.32 -12.34 -1.82
CA PRO A 67 9.94 -11.90 -1.69
C PRO A 67 9.67 -10.72 -2.65
N ALA A 68 8.75 -10.90 -3.59
CA ALA A 68 8.41 -9.89 -4.59
C ALA A 68 6.95 -10.01 -5.00
N TRP A 69 6.23 -8.90 -4.98
CA TRP A 69 4.83 -8.85 -5.40
C TRP A 69 4.69 -9.13 -6.89
N TYR A 70 5.62 -8.63 -7.69
CA TYR A 70 5.73 -8.88 -9.13
C TYR A 70 7.17 -8.79 -9.59
N ASP A 71 7.49 -9.40 -10.71
CA ASP A 71 8.81 -9.30 -11.33
C ASP A 71 8.97 -7.92 -11.99
N ILE A 72 10.11 -7.27 -11.75
CA ILE A 72 10.54 -6.06 -12.42
C ILE A 72 11.49 -6.47 -13.55
N LEU A 73 11.05 -6.23 -14.78
CA LEU A 73 11.75 -6.66 -15.99
C LEU A 73 12.81 -5.65 -16.45
N ALA A 74 12.57 -4.35 -16.21
CA ALA A 74 13.49 -3.27 -16.54
C ALA A 74 13.18 -1.99 -15.75
N PHE A 75 14.21 -1.15 -15.50
CA PHE A 75 14.05 0.19 -14.94
C PHE A 75 14.12 1.29 -16.00
N SER A 76 14.82 1.07 -17.10
CA SER A 76 15.12 2.07 -18.13
C SER A 76 14.87 1.51 -19.54
N PRO A 77 14.47 2.32 -20.53
CA PRO A 77 14.11 3.74 -20.43
C PRO A 77 12.81 4.01 -19.69
N GLN A 78 11.96 2.98 -19.53
CA GLN A 78 10.75 3.01 -18.72
C GLN A 78 10.71 1.76 -17.87
N ARG A 79 10.15 1.88 -16.66
CA ARG A 79 9.94 0.72 -15.80
C ARG A 79 8.98 -0.26 -16.46
N LYS A 80 9.43 -1.50 -16.62
CA LYS A 80 8.60 -2.61 -17.12
C LYS A 80 8.46 -3.64 -16.03
N ILE A 81 7.25 -4.15 -15.86
CA ILE A 81 6.91 -5.14 -14.86
C ILE A 81 6.14 -6.31 -15.48
N ASN A 82 6.08 -7.41 -14.79
CA ASN A 82 5.20 -8.51 -15.15
C ASN A 82 3.77 -8.19 -14.71
N GLN A 83 2.92 -7.81 -15.65
CA GLN A 83 1.52 -7.43 -15.40
C GLN A 83 0.69 -8.59 -14.84
N GLN A 84 0.91 -9.82 -15.31
CA GLN A 84 0.17 -10.98 -14.80
C GLN A 84 0.45 -11.22 -13.31
N HIS A 85 1.70 -11.00 -12.87
CA HIS A 85 2.04 -11.06 -11.45
C HIS A 85 1.33 -9.96 -10.65
N LEU A 86 1.26 -8.74 -11.18
CA LEU A 86 0.58 -7.62 -10.52
C LEU A 86 -0.94 -7.89 -10.40
N GLU A 87 -1.56 -8.37 -11.47
CA GLU A 87 -2.98 -8.72 -11.47
C GLU A 87 -3.28 -9.85 -10.47
N GLN A 88 -2.46 -10.91 -10.47
CA GLN A 88 -2.64 -12.04 -9.57
C GLN A 88 -2.55 -11.60 -8.10
N VAL A 89 -1.50 -10.86 -7.74
CA VAL A 89 -1.31 -10.41 -6.36
C VAL A 89 -2.39 -9.41 -5.94
N SER A 90 -2.87 -8.58 -6.86
CA SER A 90 -3.99 -7.68 -6.60
C SER A 90 -5.27 -8.45 -6.26
N GLN A 91 -5.53 -9.56 -6.96
CA GLN A 91 -6.64 -10.45 -6.64
C GLN A 91 -6.47 -11.12 -5.26
N ASP A 92 -5.24 -11.56 -4.93
CA ASP A 92 -4.95 -12.17 -3.64
C ASP A 92 -5.17 -11.15 -2.49
N ILE A 93 -4.74 -9.89 -2.65
CA ILE A 93 -5.01 -8.81 -1.70
C ILE A 93 -6.51 -8.50 -1.63
N GLY A 94 -7.20 -8.47 -2.79
CA GLY A 94 -8.65 -8.34 -2.85
C GLY A 94 -9.38 -9.41 -2.03
N GLN A 95 -8.91 -10.67 -2.06
CA GLN A 95 -9.47 -11.74 -1.23
C GLN A 95 -9.30 -11.48 0.27
N ILE A 96 -8.16 -10.90 0.70
CA ILE A 96 -7.97 -10.50 2.09
C ILE A 96 -8.99 -9.43 2.49
N ILE A 97 -9.23 -8.43 1.62
CA ILE A 97 -10.24 -7.39 1.85
C ILE A 97 -11.63 -8.02 1.98
N GLU A 98 -12.02 -8.90 1.05
CA GLU A 98 -13.31 -9.59 1.08
C GLU A 98 -13.49 -10.43 2.35
N GLN A 99 -12.42 -11.06 2.85
CA GLN A 99 -12.46 -11.77 4.13
C GLN A 99 -12.76 -10.82 5.31
N GLN A 100 -12.25 -9.59 5.29
CA GLN A 100 -12.54 -8.62 6.34
C GLN A 100 -13.99 -8.14 6.26
N LEU A 101 -14.51 -7.90 5.05
CA LEU A 101 -15.91 -7.58 4.83
C LEU A 101 -16.83 -8.71 5.36
N ALA A 102 -16.50 -9.96 5.05
CA ALA A 102 -17.26 -11.12 5.51
C ALA A 102 -17.22 -11.29 7.05
N GLN A 103 -16.18 -10.76 7.71
CA GLN A 103 -16.08 -10.72 9.18
C GLN A 103 -16.78 -9.51 9.81
N GLY A 104 -17.45 -8.67 9.00
CA GLY A 104 -18.27 -7.55 9.47
C GLY A 104 -17.52 -6.23 9.59
N ILE A 105 -16.30 -6.10 9.07
CA ILE A 105 -15.59 -4.82 8.98
C ILE A 105 -16.05 -4.14 7.68
N PRO A 106 -16.75 -3.00 7.73
CA PRO A 106 -17.24 -2.33 6.53
C PRO A 106 -16.07 -1.75 5.70
N SER A 107 -16.27 -1.58 4.39
CA SER A 107 -15.20 -1.18 3.47
C SER A 107 -14.57 0.17 3.81
N GLU A 108 -15.39 1.11 4.30
CA GLU A 108 -14.96 2.42 4.79
C GLU A 108 -14.08 2.36 6.04
N ASN A 109 -14.01 1.22 6.71
CA ASN A 109 -13.14 0.96 7.86
C ASN A 109 -11.89 0.13 7.47
N ILE A 110 -11.69 -0.15 6.19
CA ILE A 110 -10.52 -0.87 5.67
C ILE A 110 -9.58 0.12 5.00
N ILE A 111 -8.32 0.15 5.43
CA ILE A 111 -7.26 0.96 4.85
C ILE A 111 -6.24 0.03 4.20
N LEU A 112 -5.88 0.30 2.94
CA LEU A 112 -4.81 -0.39 2.26
C LEU A 112 -3.57 0.50 2.25
N ALA A 113 -2.46 -0.01 2.76
CA ALA A 113 -1.19 0.69 2.85
C ALA A 113 -0.09 -0.09 2.13
N GLY A 114 0.88 0.60 1.53
CA GLY A 114 2.01 -0.07 0.92
C GLY A 114 3.24 0.82 0.79
N PHE A 115 4.41 0.20 0.93
CA PHE A 115 5.72 0.81 0.76
C PHE A 115 6.39 0.27 -0.50
N SER A 116 6.99 1.16 -1.30
CA SER A 116 7.77 0.80 -2.48
C SER A 116 6.98 -0.10 -3.44
N GLN A 117 7.43 -1.32 -3.74
CA GLN A 117 6.71 -2.26 -4.59
C GLN A 117 5.31 -2.59 -4.04
N GLY A 118 5.16 -2.73 -2.72
CA GLY A 118 3.86 -2.93 -2.09
C GLY A 118 2.90 -1.74 -2.28
N GLY A 119 3.42 -0.52 -2.36
CA GLY A 119 2.63 0.67 -2.66
C GLY A 119 2.07 0.66 -4.09
N ALA A 120 2.84 0.16 -5.06
CA ALA A 120 2.36 0.01 -6.44
C ALA A 120 1.24 -1.04 -6.54
N VAL A 121 1.34 -2.15 -5.76
CA VAL A 121 0.24 -3.13 -5.62
C VAL A 121 -0.98 -2.49 -4.96
N ALA A 122 -0.77 -1.71 -3.90
CA ALA A 122 -1.86 -1.03 -3.20
C ALA A 122 -2.64 -0.07 -4.13
N TYR A 123 -1.94 0.70 -4.96
CA TYR A 123 -2.58 1.49 -6.02
C TYR A 123 -3.40 0.62 -6.96
N HIS A 124 -2.77 -0.41 -7.53
CA HIS A 124 -3.43 -1.26 -8.52
C HIS A 124 -4.68 -1.93 -7.94
N CYS A 125 -4.58 -2.48 -6.73
CA CYS A 125 -5.70 -3.10 -6.05
C CYS A 125 -6.83 -2.10 -5.77
N ALA A 126 -6.54 -1.01 -5.02
CA ALA A 126 -7.56 -0.07 -4.56
C ALA A 126 -8.28 0.66 -5.70
N LEU A 127 -7.55 1.04 -6.77
CA LEU A 127 -8.13 1.75 -7.90
C LEU A 127 -9.05 0.87 -8.78
N ASN A 128 -8.93 -0.45 -8.68
CA ASN A 128 -9.73 -1.41 -9.46
C ASN A 128 -10.77 -2.17 -8.61
N LEU A 129 -10.90 -1.86 -7.32
CA LEU A 129 -11.97 -2.41 -6.49
C LEU A 129 -13.34 -1.85 -6.90
N LYS A 130 -14.37 -2.68 -6.72
CA LYS A 130 -15.76 -2.29 -6.99
C LYS A 130 -16.36 -1.37 -5.92
N HIS A 131 -15.78 -1.34 -4.73
CA HIS A 131 -16.20 -0.53 -3.59
C HIS A 131 -15.03 0.29 -3.06
N GLY A 132 -15.33 1.46 -2.50
CA GLY A 132 -14.32 2.32 -1.90
C GLY A 132 -13.79 1.76 -0.59
N LEU A 133 -12.57 2.17 -0.25
CA LEU A 133 -11.96 1.89 1.04
C LEU A 133 -11.97 3.13 1.93
N GLY A 134 -11.76 2.94 3.24
CA GLY A 134 -11.56 4.01 4.21
C GLY A 134 -10.30 4.84 3.94
N GLY A 135 -9.37 4.29 3.16
CA GLY A 135 -8.20 5.02 2.69
C GLY A 135 -7.18 4.18 1.96
N LEU A 136 -6.33 4.87 1.21
CA LEU A 136 -5.16 4.31 0.53
C LEU A 136 -3.91 5.09 0.94
N LEU A 137 -2.91 4.42 1.51
CA LEU A 137 -1.65 5.00 1.93
C LEU A 137 -0.51 4.45 1.07
N CYS A 138 0.14 5.29 0.29
CA CYS A 138 1.21 4.92 -0.62
C CYS A 138 2.51 5.64 -0.25
N MET A 139 3.55 4.89 0.09
CA MET A 139 4.82 5.41 0.59
C MET A 139 5.97 5.05 -0.32
N SER A 140 6.79 6.05 -0.71
CA SER A 140 8.02 5.88 -1.50
C SER A 140 7.80 4.94 -2.70
N THR A 141 6.75 5.19 -3.47
CA THR A 141 6.28 4.30 -4.53
C THR A 141 5.92 5.06 -5.82
N TYR A 142 5.46 4.33 -6.79
CA TYR A 142 5.04 4.82 -8.10
C TYR A 142 3.70 4.21 -8.51
N LEU A 143 2.99 4.93 -9.35
CA LEU A 143 1.77 4.45 -9.98
C LEU A 143 2.12 3.71 -11.28
N VAL A 144 1.69 2.46 -11.40
CA VAL A 144 1.78 1.73 -12.67
C VAL A 144 0.70 2.28 -13.60
N SER A 145 1.10 2.76 -14.79
CA SER A 145 0.19 3.45 -15.71
C SER A 145 -1.03 2.61 -16.10
N GLU A 146 -0.82 1.31 -16.25
CA GLU A 146 -1.87 0.33 -16.57
C GLU A 146 -2.84 0.10 -15.41
N SER A 147 -2.51 0.59 -14.20
CA SER A 147 -3.39 0.52 -13.03
C SER A 147 -4.50 1.56 -13.04
N LEU A 148 -4.36 2.60 -13.86
CA LEU A 148 -5.35 3.67 -13.92
C LEU A 148 -6.63 3.20 -14.61
N PRO A 149 -7.79 3.22 -13.94
CA PRO A 149 -9.06 2.96 -14.59
C PRO A 149 -9.38 4.09 -15.59
N LYS A 150 -10.09 3.77 -16.67
CA LYS A 150 -10.53 4.79 -17.64
C LYS A 150 -11.45 5.84 -17.01
N GLN A 151 -12.16 5.48 -15.97
CA GLN A 151 -12.99 6.35 -15.15
C GLN A 151 -12.78 5.98 -13.68
N PRO A 152 -12.74 6.94 -12.76
CA PRO A 152 -12.53 6.64 -11.36
C PRO A 152 -13.73 5.85 -10.82
N LEU A 153 -13.46 4.62 -10.36
CA LEU A 153 -14.48 3.75 -9.78
C LEU A 153 -14.84 4.19 -8.36
N GLN A 154 -13.87 4.68 -7.60
CA GLN A 154 -13.98 4.99 -6.16
C GLN A 154 -13.30 6.33 -5.83
N ALA A 155 -13.72 7.40 -6.51
CA ALA A 155 -13.12 8.75 -6.38
C ALA A 155 -13.14 9.30 -4.94
N ASN A 156 -14.05 8.83 -4.10
CA ASN A 156 -14.18 9.26 -2.70
C ASN A 156 -13.21 8.55 -1.74
N THR A 157 -12.47 7.51 -2.18
CA THR A 157 -11.43 6.90 -1.33
C THR A 157 -10.31 7.91 -1.09
N PRO A 158 -10.06 8.32 0.18
CA PRO A 158 -8.96 9.25 0.48
C PRO A 158 -7.61 8.60 0.18
N ILE A 159 -6.71 9.32 -0.48
CA ILE A 159 -5.38 8.81 -0.84
C ILE A 159 -4.31 9.68 -0.21
N LEU A 160 -3.43 9.09 0.61
CA LEU A 160 -2.23 9.74 1.12
C LEU A 160 -0.99 9.19 0.41
N ILE A 161 -0.27 10.08 -0.26
CA ILE A 161 0.98 9.78 -0.96
C ILE A 161 2.13 10.45 -0.22
N GLN A 162 3.12 9.67 0.20
CA GLN A 162 4.27 10.18 0.94
C GLN A 162 5.58 9.70 0.32
N HIS A 163 6.59 10.58 0.25
CA HIS A 163 7.85 10.24 -0.39
C HIS A 163 9.05 10.89 0.31
N GLY A 164 10.22 10.25 0.21
CA GLY A 164 11.49 10.83 0.66
C GLY A 164 12.04 11.80 -0.38
N ARG A 165 12.52 12.99 0.06
CA ARG A 165 13.17 13.96 -0.85
C ARG A 165 14.48 13.43 -1.43
N GLN A 166 15.19 12.58 -0.67
CA GLN A 166 16.47 11.99 -1.04
C GLN A 166 16.32 10.51 -1.45
N ASP A 167 15.13 10.10 -1.89
CA ASP A 167 14.89 8.73 -2.37
C ASP A 167 15.60 8.50 -3.71
N ASP A 168 16.64 7.69 -3.69
CA ASP A 168 17.46 7.31 -4.85
C ASP A 168 17.08 5.95 -5.47
N VAL A 169 16.13 5.24 -4.85
CA VAL A 169 15.59 3.94 -5.32
C VAL A 169 14.32 4.16 -6.16
N VAL A 170 13.41 4.96 -5.64
CA VAL A 170 12.20 5.40 -6.34
C VAL A 170 12.19 6.92 -6.36
N ALA A 171 12.44 7.52 -7.52
CA ALA A 171 12.54 8.98 -7.63
C ALA A 171 11.29 9.69 -7.07
N PRO A 172 11.42 10.74 -6.24
CA PRO A 172 10.29 11.47 -5.65
C PRO A 172 9.31 12.01 -6.70
N SER A 173 9.80 12.33 -7.89
CA SER A 173 8.97 12.76 -9.03
C SER A 173 7.91 11.74 -9.43
N LEU A 174 8.12 10.44 -9.17
CA LEU A 174 7.14 9.40 -9.47
C LEU A 174 5.95 9.45 -8.49
N GLY A 175 6.19 9.81 -7.22
CA GLY A 175 5.13 10.08 -6.25
C GLY A 175 4.33 11.33 -6.59
N GLU A 176 5.01 12.40 -7.03
CA GLU A 176 4.37 13.63 -7.50
C GLU A 176 3.53 13.39 -8.77
N GLN A 177 4.04 12.62 -9.74
CA GLN A 177 3.30 12.23 -10.93
C GLN A 177 2.04 11.42 -10.57
N ALA A 178 2.15 10.47 -9.63
CA ALA A 178 0.99 9.72 -9.15
C ALA A 178 -0.08 10.65 -8.56
N TYR A 179 0.33 11.62 -7.73
CA TYR A 179 -0.57 12.64 -7.17
C TYR A 179 -1.26 13.45 -8.28
N GLN A 180 -0.50 13.95 -9.26
CA GLN A 180 -1.05 14.76 -10.37
C GLN A 180 -2.04 13.96 -11.21
N GLN A 181 -1.72 12.70 -11.56
CA GLN A 181 -2.59 11.84 -12.35
C GLN A 181 -3.88 11.49 -11.62
N LEU A 182 -3.79 11.13 -10.34
CA LEU A 182 -4.97 10.80 -9.53
C LEU A 182 -5.87 12.03 -9.30
N SER A 183 -5.27 13.19 -9.01
CA SER A 183 -6.01 14.45 -8.86
C SER A 183 -6.72 14.84 -10.15
N ALA A 184 -6.07 14.68 -11.31
CA ALA A 184 -6.67 14.95 -12.62
C ALA A 184 -7.87 14.02 -12.94
N LEU A 185 -7.87 12.81 -12.36
CA LEU A 185 -9.00 11.87 -12.44
C LEU A 185 -10.09 12.13 -11.38
N GLY A 186 -9.91 13.12 -10.50
CA GLY A 186 -10.91 13.49 -9.49
C GLY A 186 -10.78 12.72 -8.17
N TYR A 187 -9.70 11.97 -7.93
CA TYR A 187 -9.46 11.35 -6.64
C TYR A 187 -9.06 12.39 -5.59
N GLN A 188 -9.45 12.16 -4.33
CA GLN A 188 -9.05 12.97 -3.18
C GLN A 188 -7.65 12.55 -2.71
N ALA A 189 -6.61 13.05 -3.38
CA ALA A 189 -5.23 12.71 -3.08
C ALA A 189 -4.51 13.86 -2.33
N GLU A 190 -3.67 13.48 -1.35
CA GLU A 190 -2.74 14.36 -0.65
C GLU A 190 -1.31 13.88 -0.94
N PHE A 191 -0.36 14.80 -1.15
CA PHE A 191 1.04 14.49 -1.38
C PHE A 191 1.94 15.20 -0.39
N SER A 192 2.91 14.50 0.19
CA SER A 192 3.87 15.06 1.14
C SER A 192 5.28 14.50 0.95
N LEU A 193 6.28 15.37 1.06
CA LEU A 193 7.70 15.03 1.01
C LEU A 193 8.35 15.14 2.39
N PHE A 194 9.18 14.16 2.74
CA PHE A 194 9.92 14.10 4.01
C PHE A 194 11.43 14.08 3.75
N ASP A 195 12.21 14.60 4.70
CA ASP A 195 13.67 14.58 4.63
C ASP A 195 14.19 13.19 5.02
N MET A 196 14.15 12.29 4.06
CA MET A 196 14.58 10.90 4.16
C MET A 196 14.89 10.32 2.77
N ALA A 197 15.71 9.27 2.74
CA ALA A 197 15.95 8.42 1.57
C ALA A 197 14.79 7.42 1.35
N HIS A 198 15.06 6.26 0.71
CA HIS A 198 14.09 5.17 0.54
C HIS A 198 13.85 4.41 1.85
N SER A 199 13.17 5.03 2.78
CA SER A 199 12.95 4.53 4.14
C SER A 199 11.67 5.12 4.74
N VAL A 200 11.42 4.82 6.02
CA VAL A 200 10.31 5.41 6.80
C VAL A 200 10.91 6.22 7.95
N SER A 201 10.58 7.51 8.05
CA SER A 201 11.09 8.41 9.07
C SER A 201 10.11 8.62 10.24
N PRO A 202 10.61 9.04 11.44
CA PRO A 202 9.72 9.38 12.57
C PRO A 202 8.71 10.49 12.25
N SER A 203 9.10 11.47 11.45
CA SER A 203 8.21 12.55 11.01
C SER A 203 7.10 12.04 10.08
N GLN A 204 7.43 11.12 9.18
CA GLN A 204 6.46 10.44 8.33
C GLN A 204 5.49 9.59 9.16
N ILE A 205 5.99 8.80 10.12
CA ILE A 205 5.14 7.99 11.02
C ILE A 205 4.14 8.88 11.78
N LYS A 206 4.59 10.07 12.25
CA LYS A 206 3.71 11.04 12.92
C LYS A 206 2.60 11.52 11.99
N ALA A 207 2.92 11.82 10.73
CA ALA A 207 1.93 12.25 9.73
C ALA A 207 0.95 11.11 9.39
N ILE A 208 1.45 9.87 9.22
CA ILE A 208 0.62 8.67 9.01
C ILE A 208 -0.36 8.50 10.19
N LYS A 209 0.15 8.57 11.43
CA LYS A 209 -0.70 8.48 12.62
C LYS A 209 -1.82 9.51 12.60
N ALA A 210 -1.51 10.78 12.32
CA ALA A 210 -2.51 11.84 12.28
C ALA A 210 -3.58 11.57 11.21
N TRP A 211 -3.16 11.14 10.02
CA TRP A 211 -4.04 10.83 8.91
C TRP A 211 -4.93 9.62 9.21
N LEU A 212 -4.38 8.55 9.79
CA LEU A 212 -5.13 7.38 10.23
C LEU A 212 -6.13 7.72 11.34
N SER A 213 -5.68 8.45 12.38
CA SER A 213 -6.56 8.81 13.51
C SER A 213 -7.79 9.62 13.10
N ALA A 214 -7.70 10.42 12.04
CA ALA A 214 -8.85 11.15 11.50
C ALA A 214 -9.89 10.25 10.80
N ARG A 215 -9.57 8.98 10.54
CA ARG A 215 -10.39 8.00 9.80
C ARG A 215 -10.83 6.79 10.63
N LEU A 216 -10.33 6.67 11.84
CA LEU A 216 -10.58 5.54 12.75
C LEU A 216 -11.56 5.92 13.90
N ASN A 217 -12.53 6.75 13.61
CA ASN A 217 -13.54 7.23 14.58
C ASN A 217 -14.74 6.28 14.68
#